data_19f044e70caa040b66ccbc9aacc51440
#
_entry.id   19f044e70caa040b66ccbc9aacc51440
#
_cell.length_a   1.000
_cell.length_b   1.000
_cell.length_c   1.000
_cell.angle_alpha   90.00
_cell.angle_beta   90.00
_cell.angle_gamma   90.00
#
_symmetry.space_group_name_H-M   'P 1'
#
loop_
_entity.id
_entity.type
_entity.pdbx_description
1 polymer ?
#
loop_
_entity_poly.entity_id
_entity_poly.type
_entity_poly.pdbx_seq_one_letter_code
_entity_poly.pdbx_strand_id
1 'polypeptide(L)'
;HSARDTFSMLYERQIPMSAKSFAVGVRVEHDQEMINCAQYGENVPYDLPAAPYKVAANLENGRGVYSFCMCPGGYVVNASSEEGRLAVNGMSYHARDGKNANSAIIVTVTPKDYGWEHPLAGVRFQQLLEERAYQAGKGAVPVQCFGDFCKNKVTEHFGKIEPQIKGAYTFA
;
A
#
# COMPACT_ATOMS: atom_id res chain seq x y z
N HIS A 1 2.12 -11.31 -6.53
CA HIS A 1 3.19 -10.57 -7.22
C HIS A 1 4.59 -11.06 -6.87
N SER A 2 4.76 -11.91 -5.88
CA SER A 2 6.04 -12.46 -5.45
C SER A 2 6.55 -13.62 -6.32
N ALA A 3 5.70 -14.26 -7.13
CA ALA A 3 6.07 -15.38 -8.01
C ALA A 3 6.67 -14.89 -9.35
N ARG A 4 7.60 -13.95 -9.32
CA ARG A 4 8.16 -13.32 -10.53
C ARG A 4 9.08 -14.24 -11.32
N ASP A 5 9.78 -15.10 -10.63
CA ASP A 5 10.56 -16.20 -11.20
C ASP A 5 9.68 -17.15 -12.04
N THR A 6 8.47 -17.46 -11.53
CA THR A 6 7.49 -18.27 -12.28
C THR A 6 7.07 -17.58 -13.56
N PHE A 7 6.81 -16.27 -13.54
CA PHE A 7 6.48 -15.53 -14.76
C PHE A 7 7.64 -15.55 -15.77
N SER A 8 8.87 -15.39 -15.31
CA SER A 8 10.06 -15.48 -16.17
C SER A 8 10.19 -16.87 -16.79
N MET A 9 10.06 -17.91 -15.99
CA MET A 9 10.09 -19.30 -16.44
C MET A 9 8.99 -19.62 -17.46
N LEU A 10 7.76 -19.13 -17.27
CA LEU A 10 6.67 -19.32 -18.23
C LEU A 10 6.96 -18.61 -19.55
N TYR A 11 7.52 -17.39 -19.48
CA TYR A 11 7.92 -16.64 -20.66
C TYR A 11 9.02 -17.36 -21.44
N GLU A 12 10.07 -17.83 -20.79
CA GLU A 12 11.16 -18.59 -21.38
C GLU A 12 10.69 -19.90 -22.05
N ARG A 13 9.64 -20.50 -21.51
CA ARG A 13 8.99 -21.68 -22.10
C ARG A 13 7.99 -21.33 -23.22
N GLN A 14 7.98 -20.07 -23.66
CA GLN A 14 7.12 -19.59 -24.75
C GLN A 14 5.62 -19.79 -24.52
N ILE A 15 5.21 -19.82 -23.25
CA ILE A 15 3.78 -19.82 -22.91
C ILE A 15 3.20 -18.45 -23.31
N PRO A 16 2.11 -18.39 -24.06
CA PRO A 16 1.51 -17.13 -24.49
C PRO A 16 1.13 -16.26 -23.28
N MET A 17 1.65 -15.05 -23.22
CA MET A 17 1.44 -14.10 -22.14
C MET A 17 1.13 -12.71 -22.69
N SER A 18 0.35 -11.93 -21.97
CA SER A 18 0.09 -10.53 -22.27
C SER A 18 0.19 -9.66 -21.03
N ALA A 19 0.69 -8.44 -21.20
CA ALA A 19 0.68 -7.45 -20.14
C ALA A 19 -0.75 -7.05 -19.78
N LYS A 20 -1.05 -6.95 -18.48
CA LYS A 20 -2.37 -6.57 -17.97
C LYS A 20 -2.29 -5.33 -17.08
N SER A 21 -3.38 -4.57 -17.06
CA SER A 21 -3.58 -3.51 -16.09
C SER A 21 -3.57 -4.06 -14.68
N PHE A 22 -3.02 -3.30 -13.74
CA PHE A 22 -3.07 -3.57 -12.30
C PHE A 22 -3.13 -2.25 -11.53
N ALA A 23 -2.95 -2.26 -10.23
CA ALA A 23 -2.96 -1.05 -9.44
C ALA A 23 -1.75 -0.96 -8.53
N VAL A 24 -1.23 0.25 -8.36
CA VAL A 24 -0.11 0.59 -7.49
C VAL A 24 -0.47 1.78 -6.62
N GLY A 25 0.21 1.94 -5.49
CA GLY A 25 -0.02 3.08 -4.63
C GLY A 25 0.76 3.01 -3.34
N VAL A 26 0.25 3.69 -2.34
CA VAL A 26 0.84 3.78 -1.01
C VAL A 26 -0.10 3.15 0.03
N ARG A 27 0.44 2.74 1.16
CA ARG A 27 -0.37 2.34 2.31
C ARG A 27 -0.50 3.51 3.25
N VAL A 28 -1.73 3.85 3.58
CA VAL A 28 -2.06 4.89 4.56
C VAL A 28 -2.41 4.26 5.90
N GLU A 29 -2.01 4.92 6.97
CA GLU A 29 -2.28 4.53 8.34
C GLU A 29 -2.93 5.70 9.10
N HIS A 30 -3.91 5.40 9.91
CA HIS A 30 -4.69 6.40 10.65
C HIS A 30 -5.29 5.76 11.91
N ASP A 31 -5.79 6.59 12.81
CA ASP A 31 -6.43 6.14 14.04
C ASP A 31 -7.68 5.30 13.75
N GLN A 32 -7.81 4.15 14.40
CA GLN A 32 -8.98 3.27 14.27
C GLN A 32 -10.22 3.93 14.85
N GLU A 33 -10.08 4.67 15.95
CA GLU A 33 -11.21 5.33 16.60
C GLU A 33 -11.84 6.40 15.69
N MET A 34 -11.02 7.10 14.90
CA MET A 34 -11.53 8.02 13.89
C MET A 34 -12.48 7.31 12.90
N ILE A 35 -12.15 6.08 12.50
CA ILE A 35 -12.99 5.29 11.60
C ILE A 35 -14.23 4.76 12.32
N ASN A 36 -14.09 4.31 13.58
CA ASN A 36 -15.22 3.87 14.38
C ASN A 36 -16.25 5.00 14.52
N CYS A 37 -15.82 6.18 14.92
CA CYS A 37 -16.69 7.36 15.05
C CYS A 37 -17.35 7.75 13.70
N ALA A 38 -16.59 7.69 12.60
CA ALA A 38 -17.13 8.00 11.28
C ALA A 38 -18.19 7.00 10.79
N GLN A 39 -18.07 5.72 11.16
CA GLN A 39 -19.00 4.66 10.74
C GLN A 39 -20.17 4.46 11.70
N TYR A 40 -19.92 4.55 12.99
CA TYR A 40 -20.89 4.20 14.03
C TYR A 40 -21.45 5.41 14.78
N GLY A 41 -20.83 6.59 14.64
CA GLY A 41 -21.13 7.78 15.42
C GLY A 41 -20.40 7.80 16.75
N GLU A 42 -20.64 8.87 17.51
CA GLU A 42 -20.15 9.02 18.88
C GLU A 42 -21.12 8.34 19.87
N ASN A 43 -20.60 7.85 21.00
CA ASN A 43 -21.38 7.27 22.09
C ASN A 43 -22.21 6.03 21.71
N VAL A 44 -21.61 5.10 21.00
CA VAL A 44 -22.27 3.84 20.64
C VAL A 44 -22.45 2.97 21.88
N PRO A 45 -23.67 2.50 22.19
CA PRO A 45 -23.97 1.79 23.44
C PRO A 45 -23.54 0.30 23.45
N TYR A 46 -22.82 -0.17 22.42
CA TYR A 46 -22.47 -1.58 22.25
C TYR A 46 -21.00 -1.73 21.87
N ASP A 47 -20.42 -2.87 22.22
CA ASP A 47 -19.12 -3.29 21.74
C ASP A 47 -19.23 -3.68 20.25
N LEU A 48 -19.06 -2.72 19.37
CA LEU A 48 -18.98 -2.97 17.95
C LEU A 48 -17.55 -3.36 17.54
N PRO A 49 -17.39 -4.21 16.53
CA PRO A 49 -16.07 -4.55 16.03
C PRO A 49 -15.39 -3.32 15.41
N ALA A 50 -14.04 -3.34 15.35
CA ALA A 50 -13.29 -2.29 14.67
C ALA A 50 -13.82 -2.04 13.26
N ALA A 51 -14.25 -0.80 12.99
CA ALA A 51 -14.94 -0.42 11.76
C ALA A 51 -14.03 -0.53 10.52
N PRO A 52 -14.48 -1.18 9.45
CA PRO A 52 -13.80 -1.16 8.16
C PRO A 52 -14.32 -0.01 7.29
N TYR A 53 -13.60 0.32 6.22
CA TYR A 53 -14.11 1.15 5.14
C TYR A 53 -13.69 0.63 3.77
N LYS A 54 -14.43 1.06 2.75
CA LYS A 54 -14.09 0.90 1.35
C LYS A 54 -14.46 2.19 0.62
N VAL A 55 -13.46 2.81 -0.01
CA VAL A 55 -13.65 4.04 -0.78
C VAL A 55 -13.12 3.87 -2.19
N ALA A 56 -13.75 4.54 -3.14
CA ALA A 56 -13.34 4.55 -4.54
C ALA A 56 -13.72 5.89 -5.16
N ALA A 57 -12.90 6.37 -6.08
CA ALA A 57 -13.15 7.57 -6.87
C ALA A 57 -12.61 7.37 -8.30
N ASN A 58 -13.22 8.04 -9.25
CA ASN A 58 -12.69 8.18 -10.59
C ASN A 58 -12.09 9.57 -10.74
N LEU A 59 -10.86 9.64 -11.22
CA LEU A 59 -10.18 10.89 -11.54
C LEU A 59 -10.67 11.43 -12.89
N GLU A 60 -10.47 12.72 -13.12
CA GLU A 60 -10.84 13.39 -14.38
C GLU A 60 -10.21 12.74 -15.63
N ASN A 61 -9.02 12.17 -15.49
CA ASN A 61 -8.34 11.43 -16.54
C ASN A 61 -8.86 9.98 -16.74
N GLY A 62 -9.96 9.60 -16.09
CA GLY A 62 -10.58 8.28 -16.17
C GLY A 62 -9.92 7.18 -15.34
N ARG A 63 -8.87 7.48 -14.55
CA ARG A 63 -8.26 6.47 -13.66
C ARG A 63 -9.09 6.24 -12.41
N GLY A 64 -9.29 4.99 -12.09
CA GLY A 64 -9.84 4.61 -10.79
C GLY A 64 -8.79 4.70 -9.68
N VAL A 65 -9.17 5.31 -8.56
CA VAL A 65 -8.41 5.29 -7.29
C VAL A 65 -9.31 4.66 -6.24
N TYR A 66 -8.78 3.73 -5.46
CA TYR A 66 -9.59 3.02 -4.47
C TYR A 66 -8.77 2.48 -3.30
N SER A 67 -9.46 2.29 -2.17
CA SER A 67 -8.89 1.59 -1.03
C SER A 67 -8.85 0.09 -1.30
N PHE A 68 -7.79 -0.58 -0.84
CA PHE A 68 -7.62 -2.02 -0.98
C PHE A 68 -7.00 -2.64 0.27
N CYS A 69 -7.43 -3.86 0.62
CA CYS A 69 -6.93 -4.57 1.80
C CYS A 69 -6.88 -3.68 3.05
N MET A 70 -8.00 -3.03 3.37
CA MET A 70 -8.15 -2.28 4.62
C MET A 70 -8.07 -3.25 5.80
N CYS A 71 -7.25 -2.90 6.78
CA CYS A 71 -6.95 -3.69 7.96
C CYS A 71 -7.39 -2.93 9.22
N PRO A 72 -8.60 -3.16 9.74
CA PRO A 72 -9.07 -2.56 10.99
C PRO A 72 -8.20 -3.03 12.16
N GLY A 73 -7.86 -2.11 13.09
CA GLY A 73 -7.00 -2.40 14.23
C GLY A 73 -5.71 -3.12 13.87
N GLY A 74 -5.10 -2.75 12.73
CA GLY A 74 -4.07 -3.53 12.09
C GLY A 74 -2.72 -2.82 11.97
N TYR A 75 -1.75 -3.58 11.52
CA TYR A 75 -0.35 -3.20 11.39
C TYR A 75 0.07 -3.14 9.93
N VAL A 76 0.95 -2.22 9.60
CA VAL A 76 1.71 -2.26 8.35
C VAL A 76 2.86 -3.25 8.52
N VAL A 77 3.11 -4.08 7.53
CA VAL A 77 4.19 -5.08 7.55
C VAL A 77 5.08 -4.93 6.32
N ASN A 78 6.38 -5.12 6.50
CA ASN A 78 7.29 -5.30 5.39
C ASN A 78 6.96 -6.65 4.72
N ALA A 79 6.59 -6.61 3.46
CA ALA A 79 6.21 -7.76 2.64
C ALA A 79 7.14 -7.95 1.44
N SER A 80 8.36 -7.45 1.53
CA SER A 80 9.38 -7.59 0.49
C SER A 80 9.71 -9.05 0.24
N SER A 81 9.82 -9.43 -1.02
CA SER A 81 10.14 -10.80 -1.45
C SER A 81 11.45 -10.90 -2.23
N GLU A 82 12.08 -9.77 -2.54
CA GLU A 82 13.32 -9.69 -3.29
C GLU A 82 14.31 -8.75 -2.60
N GLU A 83 15.58 -9.08 -2.63
CA GLU A 83 16.64 -8.24 -2.07
C GLU A 83 16.74 -6.90 -2.79
N GLY A 84 17.03 -5.82 -2.06
CA GLY A 84 17.12 -4.47 -2.63
C GLY A 84 15.79 -3.86 -3.09
N ARG A 85 14.67 -4.49 -2.76
CA ARG A 85 13.31 -4.07 -3.11
C ARG A 85 12.44 -4.01 -1.88
N LEU A 86 11.52 -3.05 -1.84
CA LEU A 86 10.65 -2.86 -0.69
C LEU A 86 9.19 -2.77 -1.11
N ALA A 87 8.39 -3.61 -0.52
CA ALA A 87 6.94 -3.58 -0.61
C ALA A 87 6.33 -3.72 0.78
N VAL A 88 5.18 -3.10 1.01
CA VAL A 88 4.45 -3.20 2.27
C VAL A 88 3.07 -3.82 2.06
N ASN A 89 2.59 -4.47 3.09
CA ASN A 89 1.22 -4.94 3.17
C ASN A 89 0.61 -4.55 4.52
N GLY A 90 -0.64 -4.87 4.74
CA GLY A 90 -1.31 -4.71 6.02
C GLY A 90 -1.78 -6.04 6.56
N MET A 91 -1.87 -6.12 7.87
CA MET A 91 -2.45 -7.26 8.56
C MET A 91 -3.20 -6.80 9.81
N SER A 92 -4.26 -7.51 10.17
CA SER A 92 -4.89 -7.40 11.48
C SER A 92 -4.72 -8.73 12.22
N TYR A 93 -4.50 -8.67 13.52
CA TYR A 93 -4.73 -9.83 14.37
C TYR A 93 -6.21 -10.16 14.46
N HIS A 94 -6.54 -11.35 14.92
CA HIS A 94 -7.93 -11.79 15.04
C HIS A 94 -8.78 -10.81 15.87
N ALA A 95 -8.23 -10.28 16.96
CA ALA A 95 -8.92 -9.33 17.84
C ALA A 95 -9.17 -7.96 17.20
N ARG A 96 -8.39 -7.57 16.18
CA ARG A 96 -8.46 -6.24 15.52
C ARG A 96 -8.40 -5.08 16.50
N ASP A 97 -7.59 -5.22 17.54
CA ASP A 97 -7.49 -4.34 18.72
C ASP A 97 -6.32 -3.35 18.65
N GLY A 98 -5.65 -3.27 17.51
CA GLY A 98 -4.61 -2.28 17.28
C GLY A 98 -5.19 -0.85 17.28
N LYS A 99 -4.41 0.10 17.78
CA LYS A 99 -4.79 1.51 17.87
C LYS A 99 -5.06 2.13 16.51
N ASN A 100 -4.29 1.73 15.50
CA ASN A 100 -4.42 2.24 14.14
C ASN A 100 -5.14 1.25 13.24
N ALA A 101 -5.73 1.80 12.17
CA ALA A 101 -6.14 1.07 11.00
C ALA A 101 -5.24 1.45 9.83
N ASN A 102 -5.16 0.60 8.82
CA ASN A 102 -4.43 0.92 7.60
C ASN A 102 -5.13 0.38 6.36
N SER A 103 -4.86 1.01 5.21
CA SER A 103 -5.37 0.58 3.91
C SER A 103 -4.39 0.97 2.80
N ALA A 104 -4.30 0.18 1.75
CA ALA A 104 -3.69 0.65 0.53
C ALA A 104 -4.64 1.64 -0.15
N ILE A 105 -4.10 2.75 -0.66
CA ILE A 105 -4.75 3.64 -1.62
C ILE A 105 -4.02 3.47 -2.93
N ILE A 106 -4.69 2.90 -3.90
CA ILE A 106 -4.08 2.45 -5.15
C ILE A 106 -4.76 3.05 -6.36
N VAL A 107 -3.97 3.31 -7.39
CA VAL A 107 -4.41 3.85 -8.68
C VAL A 107 -4.18 2.82 -9.78
N THR A 108 -5.12 2.70 -10.70
CA THR A 108 -5.00 1.81 -11.85
C THR A 108 -3.88 2.27 -12.78
N VAL A 109 -3.00 1.35 -13.13
CA VAL A 109 -1.98 1.49 -14.17
C VAL A 109 -2.21 0.48 -15.29
N THR A 110 -1.86 0.86 -16.51
CA THR A 110 -2.12 0.10 -17.72
C THR A 110 -0.80 -0.17 -18.45
N PRO A 111 -0.77 -1.04 -19.47
CA PRO A 111 0.42 -1.25 -20.29
C PRO A 111 1.02 0.03 -20.88
N LYS A 112 0.22 1.07 -21.10
CA LYS A 112 0.69 2.39 -21.58
C LYS A 112 1.57 3.13 -20.56
N ASP A 113 1.39 2.83 -19.28
CA ASP A 113 2.16 3.45 -18.18
C ASP A 113 3.54 2.80 -18.00
N TYR A 114 3.75 1.59 -18.50
CA TYR A 114 5.03 0.87 -18.36
C TYR A 114 6.08 1.36 -19.34
N GLY A 115 5.66 2.01 -20.44
CA GLY A 115 6.56 2.52 -21.47
C GLY A 115 7.31 1.45 -22.26
N TRP A 116 6.88 0.18 -22.21
CA TRP A 116 7.56 -0.96 -22.83
C TRP A 116 6.55 -2.05 -23.23
N GLU A 117 6.59 -2.44 -24.51
CA GLU A 117 5.74 -3.50 -25.08
C GLU A 117 6.33 -4.89 -24.83
N HIS A 118 6.19 -5.39 -23.61
CA HIS A 118 6.66 -6.72 -23.24
C HIS A 118 5.70 -7.37 -22.23
N PRO A 119 5.43 -8.67 -22.33
CA PRO A 119 4.51 -9.34 -21.40
C PRO A 119 4.85 -9.15 -19.91
N LEU A 120 6.15 -9.05 -19.58
CA LEU A 120 6.64 -8.84 -18.22
C LEU A 120 6.89 -7.35 -17.85
N ALA A 121 6.48 -6.40 -18.70
CA ALA A 121 6.69 -4.98 -18.45
C ALA A 121 6.10 -4.53 -17.09
N GLY A 122 4.92 -5.05 -16.73
CA GLY A 122 4.31 -4.79 -15.44
C GLY A 122 5.13 -5.29 -14.25
N VAL A 123 5.80 -6.43 -14.39
CA VAL A 123 6.74 -6.96 -13.37
C VAL A 123 7.90 -5.98 -13.19
N ARG A 124 8.51 -5.54 -14.28
CA ARG A 124 9.63 -4.58 -14.23
C ARG A 124 9.20 -3.23 -13.65
N PHE A 125 8.01 -2.76 -13.97
CA PHE A 125 7.46 -1.54 -13.39
C PHE A 125 7.30 -1.64 -11.87
N GLN A 126 6.76 -2.75 -11.35
CA GLN A 126 6.68 -3.00 -9.92
C GLN A 126 8.07 -3.03 -9.28
N GLN A 127 9.01 -3.75 -9.86
CA GLN A 127 10.39 -3.82 -9.38
C GLN A 127 11.03 -2.44 -9.26
N LEU A 128 10.84 -1.57 -10.25
CA LEU A 128 11.36 -0.20 -10.23
C LEU A 128 10.80 0.62 -9.05
N LEU A 129 9.49 0.50 -8.79
CA LEU A 129 8.86 1.20 -7.66
C LEU A 129 9.40 0.69 -6.32
N GLU A 130 9.56 -0.62 -6.19
CA GLU A 130 10.10 -1.26 -4.98
C GLU A 130 11.60 -0.94 -4.76
N GLU A 131 12.40 -0.87 -5.83
CA GLU A 131 13.79 -0.43 -5.80
C GLU A 131 13.90 1.02 -5.31
N ARG A 132 13.05 1.92 -5.83
CA ARG A 132 13.00 3.32 -5.40
C ARG A 132 12.58 3.46 -3.95
N ALA A 133 11.59 2.69 -3.51
CA ALA A 133 11.16 2.69 -2.11
C ALA A 133 12.28 2.19 -1.18
N TYR A 134 12.99 1.14 -1.58
CA TYR A 134 14.16 0.61 -0.85
C TYR A 134 15.27 1.66 -0.74
N GLN A 135 15.59 2.36 -1.83
CA GLN A 135 16.60 3.41 -1.85
C GLN A 135 16.21 4.61 -0.97
N ALA A 136 14.96 5.08 -1.10
CA ALA A 136 14.44 6.18 -0.28
C ALA A 136 14.47 5.86 1.21
N GLY A 137 14.12 4.63 1.58
CA GLY A 137 14.13 4.15 2.97
C GLY A 137 15.47 3.60 3.45
N LYS A 138 16.50 3.54 2.58
CA LYS A 138 17.79 2.91 2.90
C LYS A 138 17.63 1.50 3.49
N GLY A 139 16.70 0.76 2.93
CA GLY A 139 16.34 -0.60 3.36
C GLY A 139 15.25 -0.68 4.44
N ALA A 140 14.90 0.42 5.08
CA ALA A 140 13.76 0.53 5.99
C ALA A 140 12.50 1.03 5.25
N VAL A 141 11.31 0.83 5.83
CA VAL A 141 10.05 1.32 5.23
C VAL A 141 10.04 2.86 5.25
N PRO A 142 10.01 3.54 4.09
CA PRO A 142 9.89 5.00 4.05
C PRO A 142 8.49 5.42 4.50
N VAL A 143 8.42 6.35 5.44
CA VAL A 143 7.18 6.87 5.99
C VAL A 143 7.13 8.39 5.89
N GLN A 144 5.92 8.91 5.68
CA GLN A 144 5.69 10.34 5.56
C GLN A 144 4.34 10.70 6.19
N CYS A 145 4.26 11.84 6.87
CA CYS A 145 2.97 12.39 7.26
C CYS A 145 2.19 12.83 6.01
N PHE A 146 0.89 12.56 5.96
CA PHE A 146 0.05 12.90 4.80
C PHE A 146 0.11 14.39 4.43
N GLY A 147 0.13 15.28 5.43
CA GLY A 147 0.24 16.71 5.18
C GLY A 147 1.57 17.15 4.56
N ASP A 148 2.67 16.47 4.90
CA ASP A 148 3.99 16.72 4.32
C ASP A 148 4.07 16.13 2.92
N PHE A 149 3.53 14.92 2.72
CA PHE A 149 3.39 14.30 1.40
C PHE A 149 2.66 15.23 0.41
N CYS A 150 1.52 15.81 0.81
CA CYS A 150 0.77 16.76 -0.04
C CYS A 150 1.55 18.04 -0.37
N LYS A 151 2.48 18.44 0.50
CA LYS A 151 3.33 19.63 0.32
C LYS A 151 4.70 19.32 -0.30
N ASN A 152 4.95 18.05 -0.65
CA ASN A 152 6.23 17.56 -1.15
C ASN A 152 7.40 17.92 -0.22
N LYS A 153 7.20 17.65 1.09
CA LYS A 153 8.19 17.91 2.15
C LYS A 153 8.58 16.61 2.83
N VAL A 154 9.83 16.51 3.24
CA VAL A 154 10.29 15.43 4.11
C VAL A 154 9.62 15.58 5.48
N THR A 155 9.18 14.47 6.05
CA THR A 155 8.68 14.44 7.43
C THR A 155 9.86 14.34 8.40
N GLU A 156 9.86 15.17 9.43
CA GLU A 156 10.90 15.18 10.46
C GLU A 156 10.43 14.56 11.79
N HIS A 157 9.11 14.58 12.02
CA HIS A 157 8.49 14.01 13.23
C HIS A 157 7.04 13.64 12.97
N PHE A 158 6.52 12.66 13.71
CA PHE A 158 5.10 12.33 13.67
C PHE A 158 4.25 13.35 14.44
N GLY A 159 2.98 13.43 14.05
CA GLY A 159 1.97 14.19 14.80
C GLY A 159 1.40 13.35 15.97
N LYS A 160 0.07 13.31 16.06
CA LYS A 160 -0.63 12.58 17.12
C LYS A 160 -0.65 11.05 16.92
N ILE A 161 -0.43 10.60 15.70
CA ILE A 161 -0.49 9.18 15.32
C ILE A 161 0.94 8.70 15.09
N GLU A 162 1.31 7.68 15.85
CA GLU A 162 2.55 6.94 15.65
C GLU A 162 2.27 5.69 14.80
N PRO A 163 3.15 5.35 13.86
CA PRO A 163 2.91 4.22 12.98
C PRO A 163 2.98 2.88 13.72
N GLN A 164 2.10 1.97 13.37
CA GLN A 164 2.10 0.56 13.80
C GLN A 164 2.74 -0.31 12.72
N ILE A 165 4.05 -0.19 12.53
CA ILE A 165 4.79 -0.92 11.50
C ILE A 165 5.56 -2.08 12.14
N LYS A 166 5.38 -3.28 11.57
CA LYS A 166 6.22 -4.44 11.91
C LYS A 166 7.45 -4.44 11.00
N GLY A 167 8.57 -4.02 11.56
CA GLY A 167 9.85 -3.84 10.87
C GLY A 167 10.44 -2.44 11.06
N ALA A 168 11.64 -2.24 10.54
CA ALA A 168 12.29 -0.95 10.57
C ALA A 168 11.60 0.03 9.61
N TYR A 169 11.45 1.28 10.03
CA TYR A 169 10.97 2.38 9.20
C TYR A 169 11.83 3.63 9.37
N THR A 170 11.74 4.55 8.43
CA THR A 170 12.45 5.81 8.43
C THR A 170 11.63 6.93 7.80
N PHE A 171 11.88 8.15 8.18
CA PHE A 171 11.28 9.31 7.50
C PHE A 171 11.83 9.47 6.08
N ALA A 172 10.94 9.93 5.17
CA ALA A 172 11.25 10.19 3.78
C ALA A 172 10.65 11.53 3.30
#